data_750bb3021d19082ba9beaa847a1038dd
#
_entry.id   750bb3021d19082ba9beaa847a1038dd
#
_cell.length_a   1.000
_cell.length_b   1.000
_cell.length_c   1.000
_cell.angle_alpha   90.00
_cell.angle_beta   90.00
_cell.angle_gamma   90.00
#
_symmetry.space_group_name_H-M   'P 1'
#
loop_
_entity.id
_entity.type
_entity.pdbx_description
1 polymer ?
#
loop_
_entity_poly.entity_id
_entity_poly.type
_entity_poly.pdbx_seq_one_letter_code
_entity_poly.pdbx_strand_id
1 'polypeptide(L)'
;ASGHALDFDDNCYAGIVHGSAVVFPAVLAYSQHKKLSGKDLLKGFIIGLEIQFALAKAFTNEIYDKGWWTTSVFGSIGSTAGVASISGLNQREIENALSISASGVGAIRAIRGTNAKHFYCGKSAENGIISSNLAQRGASGPIDVFEDQNGLKSILNGNNFDNQAIKNIGTKFSLLDPGVDIKKYPVCYASHSAADGIKFILETKKINPEEIKEINCVVPK
;
A
#
# COMPACT_ATOMS: atom_id res chain seq x y z
N ALA A 1 4.14 -1.90 -11.41
CA ALA A 1 3.02 -1.65 -12.35
C ALA A 1 2.29 -2.96 -12.69
N SER A 2 2.93 -3.94 -13.32
CA SER A 2 2.27 -5.18 -13.77
C SER A 2 1.58 -5.97 -12.65
N GLY A 3 2.12 -5.99 -11.45
CA GLY A 3 1.51 -6.67 -10.30
C GLY A 3 0.12 -6.16 -9.90
N HIS A 4 -0.24 -4.94 -10.30
CA HIS A 4 -1.55 -4.33 -10.04
C HIS A 4 -2.41 -4.19 -11.31
N ALA A 5 -1.86 -4.46 -12.49
CA ALA A 5 -2.52 -4.17 -13.76
C ALA A 5 -3.79 -5.02 -14.00
N LEU A 6 -3.81 -6.23 -13.48
CA LEU A 6 -4.97 -7.13 -13.57
C LEU A 6 -5.91 -7.03 -12.37
N ASP A 7 -5.64 -6.11 -11.45
CA ASP A 7 -6.43 -5.91 -10.22
C ASP A 7 -6.66 -7.23 -9.42
N PHE A 8 -5.61 -8.09 -9.40
CA PHE A 8 -5.65 -9.43 -8.77
C PHE A 8 -4.61 -9.58 -7.65
N ASP A 9 -4.08 -8.47 -7.18
CA ASP A 9 -3.20 -8.35 -6.03
C ASP A 9 -4.00 -8.30 -4.71
N ASP A 10 -3.30 -8.49 -3.60
CA ASP A 10 -3.87 -8.44 -2.26
C ASP A 10 -4.46 -7.08 -1.91
N ASN A 11 -5.28 -7.05 -0.88
CA ASN A 11 -5.84 -5.85 -0.30
C ASN A 11 -5.78 -5.90 1.23
N CYS A 12 -5.58 -4.76 1.87
CA CYS A 12 -5.69 -4.62 3.32
C CYS A 12 -6.66 -3.49 3.64
N TYR A 13 -7.81 -3.85 4.22
CA TYR A 13 -8.84 -2.88 4.57
C TYR A 13 -8.51 -2.02 5.77
N ALA A 14 -7.54 -2.40 6.60
CA ALA A 14 -7.12 -1.58 7.73
C ALA A 14 -6.73 -0.15 7.32
N GLY A 15 -6.34 0.06 6.04
CA GLY A 15 -6.00 1.37 5.49
C GLY A 15 -6.35 1.54 4.02
N ILE A 16 -7.16 0.66 3.45
CA ILE A 16 -7.55 0.68 2.02
C ILE A 16 -6.32 0.74 1.12
N VAL A 17 -5.41 -0.22 1.27
CA VAL A 17 -4.14 -0.27 0.54
C VAL A 17 -3.91 -1.63 -0.11
N HIS A 18 -3.12 -1.64 -1.19
CA HIS A 18 -2.57 -2.84 -1.82
C HIS A 18 -1.09 -2.93 -1.44
N GLY A 19 -0.71 -3.98 -0.73
CA GLY A 19 0.63 -4.13 -0.18
C GLY A 19 1.63 -4.73 -1.16
N SER A 20 1.35 -5.93 -1.64
CA SER A 20 2.29 -6.68 -2.48
C SER A 20 2.63 -5.96 -3.78
N ALA A 21 1.69 -5.23 -4.38
CA ALA A 21 1.91 -4.54 -5.65
C ALA A 21 2.95 -3.41 -5.56
N VAL A 22 3.23 -2.89 -4.38
CA VAL A 22 4.17 -1.78 -4.17
C VAL A 22 5.43 -2.21 -3.45
N VAL A 23 5.32 -2.99 -2.36
CA VAL A 23 6.46 -3.39 -1.54
C VAL A 23 7.27 -4.51 -2.18
N PHE A 24 6.60 -5.58 -2.65
CA PHE A 24 7.29 -6.75 -3.19
C PHE A 24 8.22 -6.42 -4.36
N PRO A 25 7.80 -5.67 -5.40
CA PRO A 25 8.69 -5.38 -6.54
C PRO A 25 9.90 -4.53 -6.15
N ALA A 26 9.79 -3.64 -5.16
CA ALA A 26 10.93 -2.87 -4.66
C ALA A 26 11.96 -3.77 -3.98
N VAL A 27 11.50 -4.58 -3.03
CA VAL A 27 12.36 -5.49 -2.27
C VAL A 27 12.94 -6.57 -3.16
N LEU A 28 12.17 -7.12 -4.11
CA LEU A 28 12.64 -8.13 -5.06
C LEU A 28 13.75 -7.57 -5.96
N ALA A 29 13.52 -6.42 -6.59
CA ALA A 29 14.50 -5.80 -7.48
C ALA A 29 15.80 -5.47 -6.74
N TYR A 30 15.69 -4.92 -5.53
CA TYR A 30 16.86 -4.63 -4.70
C TYR A 30 17.58 -5.92 -4.28
N SER A 31 16.86 -6.93 -3.82
CA SER A 31 17.44 -8.22 -3.41
C SER A 31 18.16 -8.92 -4.57
N GLN A 32 17.58 -8.93 -5.76
CA GLN A 32 18.22 -9.49 -6.96
C GLN A 32 19.49 -8.73 -7.34
N HIS A 33 19.44 -7.40 -7.35
CA HIS A 33 20.59 -6.57 -7.67
C HIS A 33 21.76 -6.77 -6.67
N LYS A 34 21.44 -6.89 -5.38
CA LYS A 34 22.44 -7.09 -4.30
C LYS A 34 22.74 -8.57 -4.03
N LYS A 35 22.11 -9.50 -4.74
CA LYS A 35 22.28 -10.95 -4.56
C LYS A 35 22.00 -11.40 -3.11
N LEU A 36 20.97 -10.83 -2.50
CA LEU A 36 20.55 -11.15 -1.14
C LEU A 36 19.85 -12.50 -1.07
N SER A 37 19.73 -13.06 0.12
CA SER A 37 19.03 -14.32 0.35
C SER A 37 17.51 -14.17 0.27
N GLY A 38 16.80 -15.30 0.04
CA GLY A 38 15.33 -15.32 0.15
C GLY A 38 14.81 -14.94 1.53
N LYS A 39 15.61 -15.18 2.58
CA LYS A 39 15.29 -14.74 3.95
C LYS A 39 15.32 -13.22 4.07
N ASP A 40 16.30 -12.56 3.47
CA ASP A 40 16.37 -11.10 3.46
C ASP A 40 15.21 -10.50 2.66
N LEU A 41 14.87 -11.10 1.50
CA LEU A 41 13.70 -10.69 0.72
C LEU A 41 12.42 -10.77 1.55
N LEU A 42 12.17 -11.89 2.24
CA LEU A 42 10.98 -12.03 3.10
C LEU A 42 11.00 -11.03 4.26
N LYS A 43 12.17 -10.81 4.89
CA LYS A 43 12.32 -9.79 5.93
C LYS A 43 11.92 -8.41 5.43
N GLY A 44 12.48 -7.97 4.30
CA GLY A 44 12.17 -6.67 3.72
C GLY A 44 10.71 -6.55 3.33
N PHE A 45 10.12 -7.61 2.77
CA PHE A 45 8.71 -7.63 2.40
C PHE A 45 7.80 -7.47 3.62
N ILE A 46 8.01 -8.26 4.69
CA ILE A 46 7.22 -8.18 5.92
C ILE A 46 7.33 -6.79 6.55
N ILE A 47 8.55 -6.25 6.72
CA ILE A 47 8.76 -4.93 7.31
C ILE A 47 8.09 -3.84 6.48
N GLY A 48 8.22 -3.90 5.16
CA GLY A 48 7.61 -2.92 4.27
C GLY A 48 6.08 -2.91 4.35
N LEU A 49 5.46 -4.10 4.40
CA LEU A 49 4.01 -4.22 4.55
C LEU A 49 3.54 -3.70 5.91
N GLU A 50 4.20 -4.07 7.00
CA GLU A 50 3.83 -3.62 8.35
C GLU A 50 3.89 -2.11 8.48
N ILE A 51 4.92 -1.45 7.92
CA ILE A 51 5.01 0.02 7.93
C ILE A 51 3.92 0.64 7.05
N GLN A 52 3.66 0.11 5.87
CA GLN A 52 2.57 0.59 5.01
C GLN A 52 1.22 0.51 5.71
N PHE A 53 0.90 -0.63 6.33
CA PHE A 53 -0.38 -0.88 6.98
C PHE A 53 -0.54 -0.05 8.25
N ALA A 54 0.52 0.07 9.06
CA ALA A 54 0.50 0.90 10.25
C ALA A 54 0.26 2.38 9.93
N LEU A 55 0.93 2.92 8.91
CA LEU A 55 0.72 4.30 8.45
C LEU A 55 -0.69 4.49 7.89
N ALA A 56 -1.16 3.57 7.04
CA ALA A 56 -2.49 3.65 6.46
C ALA A 56 -3.58 3.64 7.54
N LYS A 57 -3.42 2.81 8.57
CA LYS A 57 -4.30 2.79 9.74
C LYS A 57 -4.20 4.06 10.57
N ALA A 58 -2.98 4.56 10.80
CA ALA A 58 -2.74 5.76 11.59
C ALA A 58 -3.35 7.02 10.98
N PHE A 59 -3.32 7.14 9.65
CA PHE A 59 -3.93 8.27 8.94
C PHE A 59 -5.45 8.13 8.76
N THR A 60 -6.05 7.02 9.12
CA THR A 60 -7.48 6.73 8.99
C THR A 60 -7.99 6.71 7.55
N ASN A 61 -9.23 6.25 7.36
CA ASN A 61 -9.81 6.20 6.01
C ASN A 61 -10.18 7.59 5.44
N GLU A 62 -10.18 8.63 6.26
CA GLU A 62 -10.48 10.00 5.82
C GLU A 62 -9.55 10.50 4.73
N ILE A 63 -8.27 10.09 4.75
CA ILE A 63 -7.32 10.47 3.69
C ILE A 63 -7.78 9.96 2.32
N TYR A 64 -8.35 8.74 2.28
CA TYR A 64 -8.91 8.18 1.07
C TYR A 64 -10.14 8.98 0.59
N ASP A 65 -10.99 9.42 1.51
CA ASP A 65 -12.18 10.22 1.20
C ASP A 65 -11.81 11.64 0.76
N LYS A 66 -10.71 12.18 1.25
CA LYS A 66 -10.13 13.45 0.78
C LYS A 66 -9.55 13.37 -0.65
N GLY A 67 -9.50 12.18 -1.23
CA GLY A 67 -9.09 12.00 -2.63
C GLY A 67 -7.63 11.58 -2.82
N TRP A 68 -6.92 11.20 -1.76
CA TRP A 68 -5.61 10.60 -1.88
C TRP A 68 -5.70 9.11 -2.23
N TRP A 69 -4.79 8.62 -3.02
CA TRP A 69 -4.70 7.19 -3.26
C TRP A 69 -3.69 6.56 -2.29
N THR A 70 -4.23 6.02 -1.22
CA THR A 70 -3.51 5.51 -0.05
C THR A 70 -2.45 4.47 -0.39
N THR A 71 -2.70 3.61 -1.38
CA THR A 71 -1.72 2.61 -1.86
C THR A 71 -0.41 3.26 -2.29
N SER A 72 -0.44 4.37 -3.05
CA SER A 72 0.78 5.04 -3.48
C SER A 72 1.40 5.87 -2.36
N VAL A 73 0.58 6.58 -1.61
CA VAL A 73 1.06 7.44 -0.51
C VAL A 73 1.85 6.62 0.50
N PHE A 74 1.23 5.61 1.09
CA PHE A 74 1.87 4.79 2.12
C PHE A 74 2.76 3.69 1.54
N GLY A 75 2.49 3.25 0.31
CA GLY A 75 3.31 2.27 -0.40
C GLY A 75 4.72 2.76 -0.71
N SER A 76 4.89 4.05 -0.98
CA SER A 76 6.22 4.65 -1.13
C SER A 76 7.04 4.50 0.15
N ILE A 77 6.47 4.84 1.30
CA ILE A 77 7.14 4.75 2.60
C ILE A 77 7.35 3.28 3.00
N GLY A 78 6.35 2.42 2.79
CA GLY A 78 6.47 0.98 3.04
C GLY A 78 7.55 0.32 2.19
N SER A 79 7.61 0.65 0.89
CA SER A 79 8.67 0.15 0.00
C SER A 79 10.05 0.62 0.47
N THR A 80 10.16 1.86 0.92
CA THR A 80 11.42 2.39 1.50
C THR A 80 11.81 1.63 2.76
N ALA A 81 10.87 1.42 3.70
CA ALA A 81 11.14 0.66 4.92
C ALA A 81 11.62 -0.76 4.61
N GLY A 82 10.96 -1.42 3.65
CA GLY A 82 11.35 -2.75 3.20
C GLY A 82 12.76 -2.80 2.64
N VAL A 83 13.09 -1.92 1.69
CA VAL A 83 14.43 -1.84 1.07
C VAL A 83 15.49 -1.43 2.10
N ALA A 84 15.25 -0.38 2.89
CA ALA A 84 16.18 0.11 3.88
C ALA A 84 16.55 -0.95 4.93
N SER A 85 15.57 -1.78 5.34
CA SER A 85 15.77 -2.84 6.35
C SER A 85 16.73 -3.95 5.91
N ILE A 86 16.95 -4.10 4.60
CA ILE A 86 17.84 -5.12 4.00
C ILE A 86 19.06 -4.52 3.31
N SER A 87 19.22 -3.19 3.39
CA SER A 87 20.31 -2.46 2.71
C SER A 87 21.56 -2.26 3.58
N GLY A 88 21.55 -2.73 4.83
CA GLY A 88 22.65 -2.52 5.77
C GLY A 88 22.79 -1.07 6.26
N LEU A 89 21.73 -0.27 6.15
CA LEU A 89 21.69 1.10 6.61
C LEU A 89 21.68 1.15 8.15
N ASN A 90 22.37 2.14 8.72
CA ASN A 90 22.25 2.45 10.13
C ASN A 90 20.94 3.21 10.43
N GLN A 91 20.63 3.40 11.71
CA GLN A 91 19.38 4.04 12.14
C GLN A 91 19.19 5.41 11.48
N ARG A 92 20.21 6.26 11.48
CA ARG A 92 20.12 7.62 10.90
C ARG A 92 19.88 7.61 9.40
N GLU A 93 20.51 6.68 8.69
CA GLU A 93 20.28 6.49 7.26
C GLU A 93 18.86 5.99 6.98
N ILE A 94 18.32 5.09 7.81
CA ILE A 94 16.91 4.64 7.71
C ILE A 94 15.96 5.81 7.93
N GLU A 95 16.18 6.63 8.96
CA GLU A 95 15.38 7.84 9.23
C GLU A 95 15.40 8.79 8.01
N ASN A 96 16.57 9.04 7.44
CA ASN A 96 16.70 9.86 6.23
C ASN A 96 15.98 9.24 5.03
N ALA A 97 16.12 7.92 4.81
CA ALA A 97 15.45 7.23 3.71
C ALA A 97 13.93 7.37 3.80
N LEU A 98 13.36 7.12 4.97
CA LEU A 98 11.92 7.26 5.23
C LEU A 98 11.44 8.69 5.03
N SER A 99 12.22 9.65 5.51
CA SER A 99 11.92 11.07 5.41
C SER A 99 11.98 11.58 3.97
N ILE A 100 13.00 11.19 3.20
CA ILE A 100 13.11 11.51 1.77
C ILE A 100 11.89 10.92 1.02
N SER A 101 11.56 9.67 1.29
CA SER A 101 10.40 9.02 0.67
C SER A 101 9.10 9.71 1.02
N ALA A 102 8.91 10.05 2.29
CA ALA A 102 7.71 10.72 2.78
C ALA A 102 7.51 12.11 2.16
N SER A 103 8.60 12.83 1.91
CA SER A 103 8.57 14.14 1.24
C SER A 103 8.10 14.08 -0.23
N GLY A 104 8.20 12.91 -0.86
CA GLY A 104 7.85 12.69 -2.27
C GLY A 104 6.59 11.83 -2.49
N VAL A 105 5.77 11.60 -1.47
CA VAL A 105 4.55 10.81 -1.63
C VAL A 105 3.51 11.53 -2.49
N GLY A 106 2.67 10.74 -3.17
CA GLY A 106 1.61 11.30 -3.99
C GLY A 106 0.77 10.22 -4.65
N ALA A 107 -0.13 10.66 -5.40
CA ALA A 107 -1.16 10.10 -6.27
C ALA A 107 -2.57 10.38 -5.73
N ILE A 108 -3.45 10.71 -6.64
CA ILE A 108 -4.85 11.06 -6.35
C ILE A 108 -5.79 9.91 -6.70
N ARG A 109 -6.87 9.79 -5.97
CA ARG A 109 -7.87 8.72 -6.19
C ARG A 109 -8.53 8.75 -7.56
N ALA A 110 -8.54 9.91 -8.22
CA ALA A 110 -9.10 10.09 -9.57
C ALA A 110 -8.41 9.24 -10.65
N ILE A 111 -7.21 8.68 -10.40
CA ILE A 111 -6.53 7.77 -11.33
C ILE A 111 -7.21 6.40 -11.47
N ARG A 112 -8.21 6.08 -10.63
CA ARG A 112 -8.93 4.81 -10.71
C ARG A 112 -9.58 4.62 -12.08
N GLY A 113 -9.56 3.39 -12.57
CA GLY A 113 -10.08 3.06 -13.91
C GLY A 113 -9.16 3.44 -15.06
N THR A 114 -7.96 3.96 -14.79
CA THR A 114 -6.97 4.32 -15.79
C THR A 114 -5.64 3.59 -15.59
N ASN A 115 -4.80 3.57 -16.61
CA ASN A 115 -3.46 2.98 -16.54
C ASN A 115 -2.54 3.69 -15.53
N ALA A 116 -2.85 4.92 -15.15
CA ALA A 116 -2.10 5.64 -14.11
C ALA A 116 -2.16 4.91 -12.76
N LYS A 117 -3.26 4.20 -12.44
CA LYS A 117 -3.42 3.47 -11.18
C LYS A 117 -2.27 2.47 -10.96
N HIS A 118 -2.05 1.55 -11.87
CA HIS A 118 -0.99 0.56 -11.72
C HIS A 118 0.41 1.12 -12.01
N PHE A 119 0.52 2.19 -12.81
CA PHE A 119 1.77 2.90 -12.99
C PHE A 119 2.29 3.46 -11.66
N TYR A 120 1.44 4.08 -10.85
CA TYR A 120 1.81 4.63 -9.55
C TYR A 120 2.17 3.56 -8.50
N CYS A 121 1.73 2.31 -8.64
CA CYS A 121 2.32 1.21 -7.86
C CYS A 121 3.81 1.04 -8.16
N GLY A 122 4.18 1.09 -9.44
CA GLY A 122 5.58 1.05 -9.87
C GLY A 122 6.39 2.24 -9.36
N LYS A 123 5.81 3.45 -9.42
CA LYS A 123 6.47 4.67 -8.91
C LYS A 123 6.70 4.63 -7.39
N SER A 124 5.76 4.05 -6.64
CA SER A 124 5.93 3.84 -5.20
C SER A 124 7.07 2.87 -4.89
N ALA A 125 7.17 1.77 -5.65
CA ALA A 125 8.25 0.82 -5.53
C ALA A 125 9.62 1.44 -5.89
N GLU A 126 9.68 2.21 -6.97
CA GLU A 126 10.86 2.96 -7.40
C GLU A 126 11.32 3.95 -6.33
N ASN A 127 10.39 4.72 -5.75
CA ASN A 127 10.68 5.68 -4.69
C ASN A 127 11.35 5.01 -3.49
N GLY A 128 10.92 3.78 -3.13
CA GLY A 128 11.55 3.02 -2.07
C GLY A 128 13.04 2.73 -2.30
N ILE A 129 13.40 2.35 -3.52
CA ILE A 129 14.78 2.08 -3.90
C ILE A 129 15.60 3.38 -3.96
N ILE A 130 15.06 4.41 -4.60
CA ILE A 130 15.73 5.71 -4.77
C ILE A 130 16.02 6.34 -3.40
N SER A 131 15.03 6.41 -2.52
CA SER A 131 15.16 7.04 -1.20
C SER A 131 16.20 6.31 -0.33
N SER A 132 16.18 4.96 -0.35
CA SER A 132 17.19 4.17 0.36
C SER A 132 18.60 4.38 -0.18
N ASN A 133 18.78 4.42 -1.50
CA ASN A 133 20.08 4.66 -2.12
C ASN A 133 20.58 6.09 -1.90
N LEU A 134 19.71 7.09 -1.87
CA LEU A 134 20.09 8.48 -1.57
C LEU A 134 20.58 8.61 -0.13
N ALA A 135 19.84 8.04 0.83
CA ALA A 135 20.25 8.05 2.24
C ALA A 135 21.57 7.32 2.46
N GLN A 136 21.78 6.18 1.79
CA GLN A 136 23.05 5.45 1.84
C GLN A 136 24.24 6.29 1.35
N ARG A 137 23.99 7.26 0.48
CA ARG A 137 25.01 8.19 -0.05
C ARG A 137 25.08 9.51 0.75
N GLY A 138 24.44 9.57 1.92
CA GLY A 138 24.51 10.72 2.82
C GLY A 138 23.47 11.81 2.56
N ALA A 139 22.48 11.60 1.68
CA ALA A 139 21.38 12.52 1.55
C ALA A 139 20.52 12.52 2.82
N SER A 140 20.04 13.69 3.23
CA SER A 140 19.19 13.87 4.41
C SER A 140 17.79 14.35 4.02
N GLY A 141 16.81 13.99 4.84
CA GLY A 141 15.46 14.53 4.82
C GLY A 141 15.12 15.21 6.15
N PRO A 142 13.97 15.90 6.25
CA PRO A 142 13.54 16.52 7.49
C PRO A 142 13.27 15.46 8.57
N ILE A 143 13.76 15.69 9.80
CA ILE A 143 13.60 14.74 10.91
C ILE A 143 12.14 14.57 11.30
N ASP A 144 11.39 15.64 11.23
CA ASP A 144 10.01 15.81 11.66
C ASP A 144 9.00 15.80 10.49
N VAL A 145 9.32 15.07 9.41
CA VAL A 145 8.49 15.00 8.18
C VAL A 145 7.00 14.70 8.43
N PHE A 146 6.68 14.01 9.52
CA PHE A 146 5.30 13.72 9.91
C PHE A 146 4.70 14.79 10.79
N GLU A 147 5.48 15.35 11.74
CA GLU A 147 5.02 16.19 12.85
C GLU A 147 5.08 17.69 12.55
N ASP A 148 5.91 18.13 11.62
CA ASP A 148 6.02 19.54 11.23
C ASP A 148 4.65 20.11 10.82
N GLN A 149 4.46 21.41 11.03
CA GLN A 149 3.21 22.09 10.63
C GLN A 149 2.93 21.98 9.13
N ASN A 150 3.95 21.80 8.30
CA ASN A 150 3.89 21.52 6.87
C ASN A 150 4.18 20.03 6.57
N GLY A 151 4.19 19.17 7.58
CA GLY A 151 4.46 17.75 7.48
C GLY A 151 3.22 16.93 7.08
N LEU A 152 3.42 15.64 6.90
CA LEU A 152 2.40 14.76 6.32
C LEU A 152 1.10 14.73 7.12
N LYS A 153 1.16 14.73 8.46
CA LYS A 153 -0.05 14.70 9.31
C LYS A 153 -0.94 15.91 9.03
N SER A 154 -0.33 17.11 8.97
CA SER A 154 -1.05 18.35 8.69
C SER A 154 -1.63 18.38 7.28
N ILE A 155 -0.79 18.09 6.27
CA ILE A 155 -1.15 18.23 4.85
C ILE A 155 -2.18 17.20 4.41
N LEU A 156 -1.99 15.93 4.81
CA LEU A 156 -2.84 14.84 4.32
C LEU A 156 -4.16 14.75 5.07
N ASN A 157 -4.17 14.95 6.38
CA ASN A 157 -5.35 14.65 7.21
C ASN A 157 -5.66 15.67 8.31
N GLY A 158 -5.08 16.86 8.28
CA GLY A 158 -5.37 17.92 9.26
C GLY A 158 -5.06 17.47 10.70
N ASN A 159 -3.99 16.70 10.90
CA ASN A 159 -3.56 16.12 12.17
C ASN A 159 -4.50 15.06 12.78
N ASN A 160 -5.51 14.57 12.06
CA ASN A 160 -6.27 13.39 12.50
C ASN A 160 -5.44 12.12 12.30
N PHE A 161 -4.77 11.69 13.38
CA PHE A 161 -3.76 10.64 13.34
C PHE A 161 -3.83 9.73 14.57
N ASP A 162 -4.02 8.41 14.34
CA ASP A 162 -4.01 7.41 15.40
C ASP A 162 -2.58 7.00 15.78
N ASN A 163 -2.03 7.63 16.80
CA ASN A 163 -0.70 7.31 17.32
C ASN A 163 -0.59 5.86 17.84
N GLN A 164 -1.70 5.21 18.22
CA GLN A 164 -1.66 3.84 18.74
C GLN A 164 -1.31 2.83 17.65
N ALA A 165 -1.71 3.09 16.40
CA ALA A 165 -1.35 2.26 15.26
C ALA A 165 0.17 2.19 15.07
N ILE A 166 0.88 3.31 15.27
CA ILE A 166 2.34 3.37 15.16
C ILE A 166 3.04 2.69 16.35
N LYS A 167 2.52 2.86 17.59
CA LYS A 167 3.07 2.24 18.79
C LYS A 167 3.01 0.72 18.76
N ASN A 168 2.11 0.15 17.99
CA ASN A 168 1.95 -1.30 17.85
C ASN A 168 2.95 -1.95 16.87
N ILE A 169 3.72 -1.15 16.11
CA ILE A 169 4.73 -1.68 15.16
C ILE A 169 5.73 -2.56 15.91
N GLY A 170 5.97 -3.74 15.38
CA GLY A 170 6.90 -4.73 15.96
C GLY A 170 6.34 -5.55 17.12
N THR A 171 5.14 -5.24 17.62
CA THR A 171 4.47 -6.02 18.69
C THR A 171 3.20 -6.70 18.21
N LYS A 172 2.46 -6.06 17.30
CA LYS A 172 1.29 -6.61 16.65
C LYS A 172 1.51 -6.54 15.14
N PHE A 173 1.36 -7.66 14.48
CA PHE A 173 1.57 -7.77 13.05
C PHE A 173 0.24 -7.69 12.31
N SER A 174 0.07 -6.64 11.50
CA SER A 174 -1.12 -6.44 10.67
C SER A 174 -1.28 -7.53 9.60
N LEU A 175 -0.17 -8.16 9.18
CA LEU A 175 -0.19 -9.33 8.31
C LEU A 175 -0.86 -10.57 8.94
N LEU A 176 -0.94 -10.63 10.28
CA LEU A 176 -1.60 -11.72 11.01
C LEU A 176 -3.02 -11.34 11.42
N ASP A 177 -3.23 -10.07 11.81
CA ASP A 177 -4.51 -9.56 12.26
C ASP A 177 -4.64 -8.06 11.93
N PRO A 178 -5.54 -7.66 11.04
CA PRO A 178 -6.60 -8.45 10.38
C PRO A 178 -6.14 -9.31 9.18
N GLY A 179 -4.85 -9.26 8.80
CA GLY A 179 -4.34 -9.96 7.64
C GLY A 179 -4.55 -9.20 6.34
N VAL A 180 -4.38 -9.91 5.23
CA VAL A 180 -4.62 -9.41 3.87
C VAL A 180 -5.73 -10.22 3.22
N ASP A 181 -6.55 -9.54 2.42
CA ASP A 181 -7.58 -10.18 1.62
C ASP A 181 -6.99 -10.64 0.28
N ILE A 182 -7.12 -11.94 0.02
CA ILE A 182 -6.70 -12.52 -1.26
C ILE A 182 -7.90 -12.47 -2.21
N LYS A 183 -7.73 -11.85 -3.34
CA LYS A 183 -8.80 -11.67 -4.34
C LYS A 183 -9.16 -13.00 -5.00
N LYS A 184 -10.46 -13.25 -5.09
CA LYS A 184 -11.06 -14.37 -5.83
C LYS A 184 -11.26 -14.04 -7.30
N TYR A 185 -11.47 -12.76 -7.61
CA TYR A 185 -11.75 -12.24 -8.95
C TYR A 185 -10.76 -11.13 -9.32
N PRO A 186 -10.36 -11.01 -10.59
CA PRO A 186 -9.45 -9.95 -11.06
C PRO A 186 -10.20 -8.62 -11.25
N VAL A 187 -10.78 -8.12 -10.16
CA VAL A 187 -11.54 -6.86 -10.11
C VAL A 187 -11.34 -6.17 -8.76
N CYS A 188 -11.81 -4.95 -8.62
CA CYS A 188 -11.82 -4.26 -7.34
C CYS A 188 -12.50 -5.11 -6.28
N TYR A 189 -11.87 -5.27 -5.12
CA TYR A 189 -12.37 -6.15 -4.05
C TYR A 189 -13.79 -5.78 -3.58
N ALA A 190 -14.14 -4.51 -3.60
CA ALA A 190 -15.49 -4.04 -3.26
C ALA A 190 -16.59 -4.62 -4.17
N SER A 191 -16.23 -5.14 -5.36
CA SER A 191 -17.19 -5.76 -6.30
C SER A 191 -17.37 -7.27 -6.08
N HIS A 192 -16.55 -7.90 -5.23
CA HIS A 192 -16.57 -9.36 -5.05
C HIS A 192 -17.90 -9.87 -4.50
N SER A 193 -18.47 -9.17 -3.51
CA SER A 193 -19.75 -9.55 -2.92
C SER A 193 -20.90 -9.51 -3.95
N ALA A 194 -20.89 -8.53 -4.85
CA ALA A 194 -21.88 -8.46 -5.93
C ALA A 194 -21.69 -9.62 -6.93
N ALA A 195 -20.45 -9.94 -7.29
CA ALA A 195 -20.15 -11.05 -8.18
C ALA A 195 -20.57 -12.41 -7.56
N ASP A 196 -20.25 -12.62 -6.28
CA ASP A 196 -20.68 -13.83 -5.55
C ASP A 196 -22.20 -13.91 -5.43
N GLY A 197 -22.87 -12.79 -5.17
CA GLY A 197 -24.34 -12.73 -5.09
C GLY A 197 -25.02 -13.12 -6.41
N ILE A 198 -24.52 -12.56 -7.53
CA ILE A 198 -25.04 -12.91 -8.87
C ILE A 198 -24.80 -14.39 -9.17
N LYS A 199 -23.60 -14.91 -8.92
CA LYS A 199 -23.27 -16.32 -9.13
C LYS A 199 -24.18 -17.23 -8.31
N PHE A 200 -24.40 -16.93 -7.03
CA PHE A 200 -25.30 -17.66 -6.16
C PHE A 200 -26.75 -17.68 -6.69
N ILE A 201 -27.26 -16.54 -7.17
CA ILE A 201 -28.61 -16.44 -7.74
C ILE A 201 -28.73 -17.30 -9.00
N LEU A 202 -27.78 -17.21 -9.92
CA LEU A 202 -27.75 -17.97 -11.16
C LEU A 202 -27.79 -19.48 -10.89
N GLU A 203 -26.92 -19.96 -9.99
CA GLU A 203 -26.81 -21.37 -9.64
C GLU A 203 -28.07 -21.88 -8.91
N THR A 204 -28.60 -21.10 -7.96
CA THR A 204 -29.74 -21.51 -7.12
C THR A 204 -31.05 -21.46 -7.87
N LYS A 205 -31.24 -20.43 -8.70
CA LYS A 205 -32.49 -20.21 -9.46
C LYS A 205 -32.46 -20.84 -10.84
N LYS A 206 -31.30 -21.37 -11.28
CA LYS A 206 -31.09 -21.94 -12.62
C LYS A 206 -31.51 -20.97 -13.74
N ILE A 207 -31.18 -19.68 -13.55
CA ILE A 207 -31.46 -18.62 -14.52
C ILE A 207 -30.46 -18.71 -15.64
N ASN A 208 -30.93 -18.66 -16.89
CA ASN A 208 -30.06 -18.51 -18.03
C ASN A 208 -29.55 -17.07 -18.12
N PRO A 209 -28.22 -16.83 -18.13
CA PRO A 209 -27.65 -15.48 -18.24
C PRO A 209 -28.19 -14.65 -19.42
N GLU A 210 -28.51 -15.31 -20.55
CA GLU A 210 -29.08 -14.70 -21.76
C GLU A 210 -30.46 -14.07 -21.53
N GLU A 211 -31.18 -14.49 -20.47
CA GLU A 211 -32.55 -14.01 -20.14
C GLU A 211 -32.52 -12.81 -19.20
N ILE A 212 -31.32 -12.43 -18.69
CA ILE A 212 -31.16 -11.32 -17.75
C ILE A 212 -31.24 -10.00 -18.51
N LYS A 213 -32.27 -9.19 -18.19
CA LYS A 213 -32.44 -7.85 -18.76
C LYS A 213 -31.70 -6.77 -17.98
N GLU A 214 -31.60 -6.92 -16.68
CA GLU A 214 -31.06 -5.91 -15.78
C GLU A 214 -30.58 -6.53 -14.49
N ILE A 215 -29.48 -5.97 -13.92
CA ILE A 215 -28.96 -6.32 -12.60
C ILE A 215 -28.85 -5.03 -11.80
N ASN A 216 -29.61 -4.95 -10.71
CA ASN A 216 -29.56 -3.84 -9.77
C ASN A 216 -28.82 -4.24 -8.50
N CYS A 217 -27.62 -3.68 -8.28
CA CYS A 217 -26.84 -3.86 -7.06
C CYS A 217 -27.04 -2.67 -6.11
N VAL A 218 -27.64 -2.90 -4.96
CA VAL A 218 -27.72 -1.89 -3.89
C VAL A 218 -26.49 -2.01 -3.03
N VAL A 219 -25.69 -0.94 -2.97
CA VAL A 219 -24.45 -0.88 -2.18
C VAL A 219 -24.52 0.24 -1.16
N PRO A 220 -23.81 0.13 -0.02
CA PRO A 220 -23.67 1.24 0.92
C PRO A 220 -23.05 2.46 0.24
N LYS A 221 -23.42 3.65 0.74
CA LYS A 221 -22.82 4.93 0.31
C LYS A 221 -21.42 5.10 0.85
#